data_397b326cecef183fdb66129ecdf7aed1
#
_entry.id   397b326cecef183fdb66129ecdf7aed1
#
_cell.length_a   1.000
_cell.length_b   1.000
_cell.length_c   1.000
_cell.angle_alpha   90.00
_cell.angle_beta   90.00
_cell.angle_gamma   90.00
#
_symmetry.space_group_name_H-M   'P 1'
#
loop_
_entity.id
_entity.type
_entity.pdbx_description
1 polymer ?
#
loop_
_entity_poly.entity_id
_entity_poly.type
_entity_poly.pdbx_seq_one_letter_code
_entity_poly.pdbx_strand_id
1 'polypeptide(L)'
;MKIVACNSNRPLAEAVATALNLPLTKASVRRFADMEIFVEIHENVRGEDVFVVQSTSYPANDNLMELLITLDALKRGSARRTTAVIPYFGYARQDRKSGPRTPISAKLVANLITEAGADRVLTLDLHAGQIQGFFDIPVDNLFAAPMFASDIKARYAGKDLMVVSPDVGGVVRARQIATRLNCDLAIIDKRRERAGVSEVMNVIGEVEGRHCILVDDIVDSAGTLCNAAEALMKNGATAVSAYVTHGVFSGGAVARVAASPIEMMTTTDSILATEAVRVSHNIRQITIAPLLAEAIRRISEESSVSSLFC
;
A
#
# COMPACT_ATOMS: atom_id res chain seq x y z
N MET A 1 -16.91 15.90 -11.47
CA MET A 1 -15.79 15.13 -10.85
C MET A 1 -14.51 15.38 -11.62
N LYS A 2 -13.41 15.61 -10.93
CA LYS A 2 -12.07 15.87 -11.51
C LYS A 2 -11.00 15.05 -10.80
N ILE A 3 -9.97 14.64 -11.55
CA ILE A 3 -8.83 13.85 -11.03
C ILE A 3 -7.58 14.68 -11.16
N VAL A 4 -6.93 15.00 -10.06
CA VAL A 4 -5.64 15.69 -10.00
C VAL A 4 -4.55 14.69 -9.65
N ALA A 5 -3.50 14.65 -10.45
CA ALA A 5 -2.31 13.83 -10.18
C ALA A 5 -1.20 14.71 -9.62
N CYS A 6 -0.64 14.35 -8.48
CA CYS A 6 0.67 14.84 -8.06
C CYS A 6 1.79 13.94 -8.64
N ASN A 7 3.04 14.09 -8.16
CA ASN A 7 4.20 13.53 -8.84
C ASN A 7 4.60 12.12 -8.41
N SER A 8 4.13 11.62 -7.25
CA SER A 8 4.64 10.36 -6.69
C SER A 8 4.38 9.13 -7.55
N ASN A 9 3.22 9.11 -8.24
CA ASN A 9 2.83 7.97 -9.09
C ASN A 9 1.86 8.40 -10.19
N ARG A 10 2.36 9.21 -11.10
CA ARG A 10 1.56 9.72 -12.23
C ARG A 10 0.99 8.61 -13.12
N PRO A 11 1.71 7.52 -13.46
CA PRO A 11 1.15 6.42 -14.24
C PRO A 11 -0.09 5.79 -13.61
N LEU A 12 -0.13 5.61 -12.28
CA LEU A 12 -1.32 5.11 -11.60
C LEU A 12 -2.49 6.09 -11.72
N ALA A 13 -2.25 7.39 -11.54
CA ALA A 13 -3.29 8.41 -11.68
C ALA A 13 -3.85 8.46 -13.11
N GLU A 14 -3.02 8.32 -14.12
CA GLU A 14 -3.42 8.22 -15.54
C GLU A 14 -4.24 6.96 -15.80
N ALA A 15 -3.85 5.81 -15.25
CA ALA A 15 -4.61 4.57 -15.35
C ALA A 15 -5.99 4.66 -14.66
N VAL A 16 -6.06 5.30 -13.49
CA VAL A 16 -7.33 5.57 -12.78
C VAL A 16 -8.23 6.48 -13.61
N ALA A 17 -7.71 7.58 -14.14
CA ALA A 17 -8.45 8.51 -14.99
C ALA A 17 -8.98 7.82 -16.25
N THR A 18 -8.16 7.00 -16.88
CA THR A 18 -8.54 6.18 -18.06
C THR A 18 -9.68 5.23 -17.70
N ALA A 19 -9.60 4.52 -16.56
CA ALA A 19 -10.66 3.61 -16.12
C ALA A 19 -11.99 4.32 -15.79
N LEU A 20 -11.92 5.61 -15.45
CA LEU A 20 -13.08 6.48 -15.24
C LEU A 20 -13.59 7.15 -16.53
N ASN A 21 -12.93 6.97 -17.67
CA ASN A 21 -13.17 7.72 -18.92
C ASN A 21 -13.06 9.24 -18.73
N LEU A 22 -12.13 9.71 -17.91
CA LEU A 22 -11.89 11.10 -17.62
C LEU A 22 -10.46 11.51 -18.00
N PRO A 23 -10.23 12.76 -18.44
CA PRO A 23 -8.87 13.29 -18.50
C PRO A 23 -8.37 13.64 -17.10
N LEU A 24 -7.06 13.64 -16.90
CA LEU A 24 -6.47 14.30 -15.75
C LEU A 24 -6.70 15.81 -15.83
N THR A 25 -7.01 16.42 -14.69
CA THR A 25 -7.11 17.86 -14.53
C THR A 25 -5.75 18.50 -14.81
N LYS A 26 -5.74 19.55 -15.63
CA LYS A 26 -4.51 20.28 -15.94
C LYS A 26 -4.03 21.02 -14.69
N ALA A 27 -2.90 20.60 -14.17
CA ALA A 27 -2.24 21.17 -13.01
C ALA A 27 -0.72 21.09 -13.17
N SER A 28 -0.03 22.07 -12.62
CA SER A 28 1.43 22.07 -12.51
C SER A 28 1.81 21.84 -11.04
N VAL A 29 2.56 20.78 -10.79
CA VAL A 29 3.21 20.53 -9.51
C VAL A 29 4.71 20.50 -9.76
N ARG A 30 5.41 21.53 -9.37
CA ARG A 30 6.83 21.75 -9.68
C ARG A 30 7.57 22.29 -8.46
N ARG A 31 8.88 22.40 -8.56
CA ARG A 31 9.73 22.95 -7.51
C ARG A 31 10.40 24.22 -7.98
N PHE A 32 10.57 25.16 -7.06
CA PHE A 32 11.48 26.29 -7.23
C PHE A 32 12.95 25.83 -7.13
N ALA A 33 13.89 26.74 -7.38
CA ALA A 33 15.31 26.43 -7.33
C ALA A 33 15.81 26.05 -5.91
N ASP A 34 15.14 26.53 -4.88
CA ASP A 34 15.36 26.21 -3.47
C ASP A 34 14.61 24.98 -2.98
N MET A 35 13.97 24.24 -3.92
CA MET A 35 13.21 23.04 -3.71
C MET A 35 11.84 23.21 -3.04
N GLU A 36 11.38 24.42 -2.80
CA GLU A 36 9.99 24.66 -2.38
C GLU A 36 9.01 24.19 -3.46
N ILE A 37 7.89 23.64 -3.02
CA ILE A 37 6.87 23.09 -3.92
C ILE A 37 5.91 24.18 -4.32
N PHE A 38 5.64 24.27 -5.62
CA PHE A 38 4.66 25.16 -6.24
C PHE A 38 3.57 24.32 -6.93
N VAL A 39 2.31 24.66 -6.65
CA VAL A 39 1.15 24.04 -7.27
C VAL A 39 0.29 25.12 -7.94
N GLU A 40 -0.14 24.82 -9.17
CA GLU A 40 -1.07 25.67 -9.93
C GLU A 40 -2.10 24.79 -10.63
N ILE A 41 -3.37 25.05 -10.39
CA ILE A 41 -4.49 24.35 -11.04
C ILE A 41 -4.94 25.22 -12.23
N HIS A 42 -4.82 24.68 -13.45
CA HIS A 42 -5.10 25.43 -14.69
C HIS A 42 -6.54 25.31 -15.18
N GLU A 43 -7.39 24.61 -14.44
CA GLU A 43 -8.80 24.42 -14.77
C GLU A 43 -9.70 24.93 -13.65
N ASN A 44 -10.92 25.29 -14.01
CA ASN A 44 -11.93 25.64 -13.01
C ASN A 44 -12.32 24.37 -12.20
N VAL A 45 -12.16 24.46 -10.88
CA VAL A 45 -12.52 23.41 -9.92
C VAL A 45 -13.66 23.81 -8.99
N ARG A 46 -14.18 25.03 -9.16
CA ARG A 46 -15.27 25.55 -8.31
C ARG A 46 -16.51 24.66 -8.39
N GLY A 47 -16.98 24.22 -7.22
CA GLY A 47 -18.16 23.38 -7.10
C GLY A 47 -17.96 21.92 -7.57
N GLU A 48 -16.75 21.53 -7.93
CA GLU A 48 -16.41 20.17 -8.38
C GLU A 48 -16.07 19.24 -7.21
N ASP A 49 -16.36 17.94 -7.38
CA ASP A 49 -15.75 16.86 -6.63
C ASP A 49 -14.36 16.59 -7.19
N VAL A 50 -13.33 16.77 -6.39
CA VAL A 50 -11.93 16.63 -6.83
C VAL A 50 -11.24 15.52 -6.05
N PHE A 51 -10.60 14.61 -6.77
CA PHE A 51 -9.83 13.50 -6.23
C PHE A 51 -8.34 13.75 -6.51
N VAL A 52 -7.54 13.87 -5.46
CA VAL A 52 -6.09 14.11 -5.56
C VAL A 52 -5.36 12.80 -5.35
N VAL A 53 -4.72 12.28 -6.39
CA VAL A 53 -3.99 11.01 -6.33
C VAL A 53 -2.53 11.27 -6.00
N GLN A 54 -2.10 10.84 -4.80
CA GLN A 54 -0.73 11.00 -4.33
C GLN A 54 -0.37 9.96 -3.27
N SER A 55 0.51 9.03 -3.56
CA SER A 55 1.15 8.19 -2.54
C SER A 55 2.20 8.99 -1.77
N THR A 56 2.19 8.89 -0.44
CA THR A 56 3.19 9.56 0.41
C THR A 56 4.40 8.65 0.65
N SER A 57 4.86 7.99 -0.42
CA SER A 57 6.06 7.16 -0.50
C SER A 57 7.34 8.01 -0.62
N TYR A 58 8.50 7.35 -0.71
CA TYR A 58 9.78 8.05 -0.88
C TYR A 58 9.80 8.91 -2.17
N PRO A 59 10.25 10.17 -2.07
CA PRO A 59 10.66 10.93 -0.90
C PRO A 59 9.43 11.40 -0.08
N ALA A 60 9.22 10.78 1.09
CA ALA A 60 7.94 10.86 1.81
C ALA A 60 7.55 12.28 2.23
N ASN A 61 8.51 13.09 2.70
CA ASN A 61 8.25 14.45 3.14
C ASN A 61 7.83 15.33 1.97
N ASP A 62 8.48 15.18 0.83
CA ASP A 62 8.20 15.95 -0.38
C ASP A 62 6.82 15.59 -0.95
N ASN A 63 6.53 14.29 -1.05
CA ASN A 63 5.24 13.82 -1.54
C ASN A 63 4.09 14.18 -0.60
N LEU A 64 4.33 14.20 0.71
CA LEU A 64 3.35 14.69 1.67
C LEU A 64 3.11 16.21 1.48
N MET A 65 4.17 17.01 1.36
CA MET A 65 4.04 18.45 1.12
C MET A 65 3.32 18.76 -0.19
N GLU A 66 3.61 18.03 -1.28
CA GLU A 66 2.88 18.17 -2.55
C GLU A 66 1.37 17.94 -2.35
N LEU A 67 1.00 16.90 -1.60
CA LEU A 67 -0.39 16.62 -1.28
C LEU A 67 -1.02 17.78 -0.51
N LEU A 68 -0.39 18.24 0.57
CA LEU A 68 -0.93 19.30 1.44
C LEU A 68 -1.15 20.61 0.66
N ILE A 69 -0.15 21.04 -0.13
CA ILE A 69 -0.23 22.27 -0.92
C ILE A 69 -1.30 22.13 -2.03
N THR A 70 -1.44 20.94 -2.63
CA THR A 70 -2.48 20.69 -3.63
C THR A 70 -3.89 20.76 -3.02
N LEU A 71 -4.08 20.19 -1.83
CA LEU A 71 -5.34 20.28 -1.10
C LEU A 71 -5.70 21.73 -0.76
N ASP A 72 -4.74 22.53 -0.27
CA ASP A 72 -4.96 23.95 0.02
C ASP A 72 -5.30 24.75 -1.25
N ALA A 73 -4.62 24.49 -2.37
CA ALA A 73 -4.93 25.13 -3.64
C ALA A 73 -6.37 24.85 -4.10
N LEU A 74 -6.84 23.60 -3.96
CA LEU A 74 -8.21 23.20 -4.31
C LEU A 74 -9.25 23.82 -3.38
N LYS A 75 -8.98 23.86 -2.08
CA LYS A 75 -9.82 24.55 -1.07
C LYS A 75 -9.96 26.03 -1.40
N ARG A 76 -8.87 26.74 -1.74
CA ARG A 76 -8.89 28.14 -2.19
C ARG A 76 -9.55 28.31 -3.55
N GLY A 77 -9.46 27.30 -4.42
CA GLY A 77 -10.17 27.24 -5.71
C GLY A 77 -11.66 26.98 -5.58
N SER A 78 -12.19 26.83 -4.33
CA SER A 78 -13.59 26.56 -4.03
C SER A 78 -14.10 25.23 -4.61
N ALA A 79 -13.27 24.19 -4.62
CA ALA A 79 -13.76 22.83 -4.85
C ALA A 79 -14.90 22.51 -3.86
N ARG A 80 -15.91 21.76 -4.29
CA ARG A 80 -17.05 21.42 -3.42
C ARG A 80 -16.66 20.42 -2.36
N ARG A 81 -15.89 19.39 -2.77
CA ARG A 81 -15.39 18.31 -1.92
C ARG A 81 -14.03 17.87 -2.48
N THR A 82 -13.07 17.69 -1.62
CA THR A 82 -11.74 17.21 -1.98
C THR A 82 -11.44 15.90 -1.28
N THR A 83 -11.23 14.84 -2.07
CA THR A 83 -10.84 13.51 -1.56
C THR A 83 -9.35 13.31 -1.80
N ALA A 84 -8.59 13.09 -0.73
CA ALA A 84 -7.20 12.67 -0.81
C ALA A 84 -7.14 11.16 -1.10
N VAL A 85 -6.75 10.79 -2.31
CA VAL A 85 -6.53 9.39 -2.72
C VAL A 85 -5.07 9.07 -2.49
N ILE A 86 -4.81 8.32 -1.42
CA ILE A 86 -3.45 8.02 -0.93
C ILE A 86 -3.23 6.51 -1.03
N PRO A 87 -2.82 5.98 -2.20
CA PRO A 87 -2.64 4.53 -2.38
C PRO A 87 -1.65 3.90 -1.39
N TYR A 88 -0.58 4.64 -1.04
CA TYR A 88 0.31 4.30 0.05
C TYR A 88 0.37 5.46 1.05
N PHE A 89 -0.06 5.18 2.29
CA PHE A 89 -0.03 6.14 3.40
C PHE A 89 1.30 6.03 4.14
N GLY A 90 2.20 6.95 3.88
CA GLY A 90 3.49 7.06 4.59
C GLY A 90 3.30 7.37 6.08
N TYR A 91 4.33 7.09 6.88
CA TYR A 91 4.30 7.19 8.35
C TYR A 91 3.32 6.25 9.07
N ALA A 92 2.57 5.40 8.37
CA ALA A 92 1.60 4.47 8.93
C ALA A 92 2.20 3.51 9.98
N ARG A 93 3.50 3.18 9.86
CA ARG A 93 4.20 2.32 10.82
C ARG A 93 4.49 2.98 12.18
N GLN A 94 4.22 4.29 12.30
CA GLN A 94 4.34 5.07 13.52
C GLN A 94 2.96 5.41 14.09
N ASP A 95 2.12 4.37 14.25
CA ASP A 95 0.72 4.45 14.70
C ASP A 95 0.56 4.46 16.22
N ARG A 96 1.64 4.21 16.94
CA ARG A 96 1.69 4.16 18.41
C ARG A 96 3.07 4.58 18.92
N LYS A 97 3.15 4.91 20.20
CA LYS A 97 4.44 5.15 20.85
C LYS A 97 5.24 3.85 20.94
N SER A 98 6.41 3.80 20.32
CA SER A 98 7.34 2.67 20.40
C SER A 98 8.26 2.73 21.63
N GLY A 99 8.29 3.86 22.34
CA GLY A 99 9.09 4.07 23.54
C GLY A 99 8.76 5.39 24.22
N PRO A 100 9.45 5.72 25.33
CA PRO A 100 9.27 7.00 26.01
C PRO A 100 9.60 8.18 25.08
N ARG A 101 8.77 9.22 25.10
CA ARG A 101 8.98 10.48 24.35
C ARG A 101 9.05 10.31 22.82
N THR A 102 8.47 9.24 22.26
CA THR A 102 8.31 9.06 20.83
C THR A 102 6.97 9.64 20.34
N PRO A 103 6.91 10.13 19.08
CA PRO A 103 5.67 10.66 18.49
C PRO A 103 4.71 9.53 18.06
N ILE A 104 3.49 9.93 17.69
CA ILE A 104 2.58 9.14 16.87
C ILE A 104 2.46 9.86 15.53
N SER A 105 3.43 9.64 14.63
CA SER A 105 3.55 10.40 13.38
C SER A 105 2.38 10.17 12.44
N ALA A 106 1.77 8.98 12.46
CA ALA A 106 0.56 8.71 11.67
C ALA A 106 -0.61 9.65 12.05
N LYS A 107 -0.79 9.96 13.35
CA LYS A 107 -1.80 10.93 13.81
C LYS A 107 -1.46 12.35 13.37
N LEU A 108 -0.20 12.74 13.47
CA LEU A 108 0.24 14.07 13.02
C LEU A 108 -0.05 14.25 11.52
N VAL A 109 0.31 13.26 10.68
CA VAL A 109 0.07 13.30 9.23
C VAL A 109 -1.42 13.35 8.93
N ALA A 110 -2.25 12.56 9.65
CA ALA A 110 -3.70 12.61 9.49
C ALA A 110 -4.27 14.00 9.77
N ASN A 111 -3.81 14.65 10.85
CA ASN A 111 -4.23 16.02 11.17
C ASN A 111 -3.82 17.03 10.08
N LEU A 112 -2.58 16.94 9.59
CA LEU A 112 -2.09 17.84 8.52
C LEU A 112 -2.92 17.70 7.24
N ILE A 113 -3.29 16.49 6.83
CA ILE A 113 -4.11 16.24 5.64
C ILE A 113 -5.52 16.84 5.82
N THR A 114 -6.12 16.66 6.99
CA THR A 114 -7.44 17.23 7.30
C THR A 114 -7.40 18.75 7.29
N GLU A 115 -6.43 19.35 7.97
CA GLU A 115 -6.28 20.81 8.07
C GLU A 115 -5.99 21.45 6.70
N ALA A 116 -5.21 20.77 5.85
CA ALA A 116 -4.93 21.23 4.49
C ALA A 116 -6.18 21.29 3.60
N GLY A 117 -7.28 20.64 3.98
CA GLY A 117 -8.56 20.76 3.29
C GLY A 117 -9.08 19.49 2.62
N ALA A 118 -8.61 18.32 3.06
CA ALA A 118 -9.26 17.08 2.67
C ALA A 118 -10.60 16.92 3.40
N ASP A 119 -11.66 16.60 2.66
CA ASP A 119 -12.98 16.26 3.21
C ASP A 119 -13.14 14.74 3.40
N ARG A 120 -12.29 13.94 2.76
CA ARG A 120 -12.29 12.47 2.79
C ARG A 120 -10.91 11.94 2.43
N VAL A 121 -10.59 10.77 2.95
CA VAL A 121 -9.40 10.00 2.54
C VAL A 121 -9.83 8.67 1.92
N LEU A 122 -9.25 8.32 0.78
CA LEU A 122 -9.33 6.99 0.17
C LEU A 122 -7.92 6.41 0.15
N THR A 123 -7.75 5.24 0.75
CA THR A 123 -6.43 4.58 0.87
C THR A 123 -6.54 3.07 0.69
N LEU A 124 -5.40 2.38 0.66
CA LEU A 124 -5.33 0.94 0.48
C LEU A 124 -4.47 0.32 1.59
N ASP A 125 -4.96 -0.76 2.21
CA ASP A 125 -4.23 -1.59 3.19
C ASP A 125 -3.39 -0.78 4.19
N LEU A 126 -4.03 0.05 4.99
CA LEU A 126 -3.35 0.73 6.09
C LEU A 126 -2.61 -0.28 6.98
N HIS A 127 -1.39 0.06 7.37
CA HIS A 127 -0.54 -0.77 8.24
C HIS A 127 -1.28 -1.24 9.49
N ALA A 128 -2.10 -0.37 10.05
CA ALA A 128 -2.97 -0.69 11.19
C ALA A 128 -4.35 -0.07 10.95
N GLY A 129 -5.40 -0.88 11.06
CA GLY A 129 -6.78 -0.45 10.79
C GLY A 129 -7.26 0.71 11.66
N GLN A 130 -6.74 0.84 12.88
CA GLN A 130 -7.06 1.94 13.79
C GLN A 130 -6.60 3.32 13.30
N ILE A 131 -5.70 3.40 12.32
CA ILE A 131 -5.27 4.68 11.72
C ILE A 131 -6.47 5.43 11.11
N GLN A 132 -7.51 4.72 10.65
CA GLN A 132 -8.76 5.34 10.22
C GLN A 132 -9.36 6.25 11.30
N GLY A 133 -9.25 5.87 12.56
CA GLY A 133 -9.71 6.67 13.71
C GLY A 133 -8.80 7.85 14.07
N PHE A 134 -7.68 8.05 13.36
CA PHE A 134 -6.83 9.23 13.55
C PHE A 134 -7.33 10.45 12.76
N PHE A 135 -8.19 10.20 11.79
CA PHE A 135 -8.85 11.24 11.00
C PHE A 135 -10.19 11.61 11.62
N ASP A 136 -10.51 12.91 11.63
CA ASP A 136 -11.82 13.42 12.00
C ASP A 136 -12.75 13.57 10.77
N ILE A 137 -12.29 13.11 9.60
CA ILE A 137 -13.00 13.04 8.34
C ILE A 137 -13.18 11.57 7.92
N PRO A 138 -14.15 11.25 7.03
CA PRO A 138 -14.34 9.88 6.54
C PRO A 138 -13.09 9.30 5.89
N VAL A 139 -12.82 8.01 6.17
CA VAL A 139 -11.72 7.26 5.58
C VAL A 139 -12.26 5.96 4.98
N ASP A 140 -12.03 5.77 3.69
CA ASP A 140 -12.27 4.51 3.00
C ASP A 140 -10.93 3.78 2.82
N ASN A 141 -10.71 2.73 3.61
CA ASN A 141 -9.53 1.88 3.51
C ASN A 141 -9.85 0.64 2.69
N LEU A 142 -9.44 0.61 1.43
CA LEU A 142 -9.60 -0.54 0.53
C LEU A 142 -8.62 -1.67 0.90
N PHE A 143 -8.86 -2.87 0.36
CA PHE A 143 -8.01 -4.04 0.59
C PHE A 143 -7.57 -4.68 -0.72
N ALA A 144 -6.29 -5.03 -0.85
CA ALA A 144 -5.75 -5.76 -1.99
C ALA A 144 -6.10 -7.27 -1.95
N ALA A 145 -6.56 -7.77 -0.80
CA ALA A 145 -6.80 -9.20 -0.59
C ALA A 145 -7.70 -9.86 -1.64
N PRO A 146 -8.82 -9.28 -2.13
CA PRO A 146 -9.61 -9.87 -3.21
C PRO A 146 -8.84 -10.02 -4.53
N MET A 147 -8.07 -9.00 -4.89
CA MET A 147 -7.22 -8.98 -6.08
C MET A 147 -6.10 -10.04 -5.98
N PHE A 148 -5.42 -10.08 -4.84
CA PHE A 148 -4.37 -11.07 -4.58
C PHE A 148 -4.93 -12.50 -4.62
N ALA A 149 -6.07 -12.75 -4.00
CA ALA A 149 -6.68 -14.07 -4.03
C ALA A 149 -7.06 -14.51 -5.46
N SER A 150 -7.55 -13.60 -6.30
CA SER A 150 -7.83 -13.87 -7.70
C SER A 150 -6.58 -14.22 -8.50
N ASP A 151 -5.52 -13.44 -8.32
CA ASP A 151 -4.25 -13.67 -9.01
C ASP A 151 -3.56 -14.97 -8.55
N ILE A 152 -3.59 -15.26 -7.23
CA ILE A 152 -3.06 -16.52 -6.66
C ILE A 152 -3.80 -17.73 -7.25
N LYS A 153 -5.13 -17.70 -7.29
CA LYS A 153 -5.94 -18.77 -7.89
C LYS A 153 -5.58 -19.04 -9.35
N ALA A 154 -5.39 -17.98 -10.12
CA ALA A 154 -5.04 -18.09 -11.53
C ALA A 154 -3.60 -18.63 -11.74
N ARG A 155 -2.65 -18.13 -10.95
CA ARG A 155 -1.22 -18.43 -11.13
C ARG A 155 -0.81 -19.77 -10.57
N TYR A 156 -1.39 -20.18 -9.46
CA TYR A 156 -1.00 -21.39 -8.72
C TYR A 156 -2.10 -22.46 -8.73
N ALA A 157 -2.91 -22.49 -9.81
CA ALA A 157 -3.95 -23.51 -9.98
C ALA A 157 -3.38 -24.94 -9.86
N GLY A 158 -4.04 -25.78 -9.08
CA GLY A 158 -3.62 -27.16 -8.85
C GLY A 158 -2.44 -27.37 -7.90
N LYS A 159 -1.92 -26.30 -7.28
CA LYS A 159 -0.92 -26.41 -6.20
C LYS A 159 -1.60 -26.58 -4.85
N ASP A 160 -0.98 -27.35 -3.94
CA ASP A 160 -1.36 -27.37 -2.53
C ASP A 160 -0.80 -26.12 -1.85
N LEU A 161 -1.67 -25.18 -1.55
CA LEU A 161 -1.29 -23.86 -1.05
C LEU A 161 -1.37 -23.77 0.46
N MET A 162 -0.40 -23.08 1.04
CA MET A 162 -0.40 -22.61 2.42
C MET A 162 -0.19 -21.11 2.44
N VAL A 163 -1.14 -20.34 2.98
CA VAL A 163 -0.92 -18.92 3.24
C VAL A 163 -0.13 -18.75 4.52
N VAL A 164 0.85 -17.87 4.52
CA VAL A 164 1.76 -17.67 5.64
C VAL A 164 1.83 -16.21 6.05
N SER A 165 1.58 -15.94 7.34
CA SER A 165 1.89 -14.64 7.92
C SER A 165 3.36 -14.59 8.36
N PRO A 166 4.15 -13.59 7.90
CA PRO A 166 5.57 -13.49 8.26
C PRO A 166 5.81 -13.07 9.71
N ASP A 167 4.76 -12.68 10.43
CA ASP A 167 4.78 -12.37 11.86
C ASP A 167 3.36 -12.45 12.47
N VAL A 168 3.26 -12.26 13.79
CA VAL A 168 1.98 -12.32 14.51
C VAL A 168 1.06 -11.14 14.15
N GLY A 169 1.62 -9.99 13.78
CA GLY A 169 0.86 -8.78 13.43
C GLY A 169 0.07 -8.92 12.13
N GLY A 170 0.60 -9.66 11.15
CA GLY A 170 -0.02 -9.87 9.83
C GLY A 170 -1.09 -10.97 9.77
N VAL A 171 -1.35 -11.70 10.86
CA VAL A 171 -2.24 -12.89 10.87
C VAL A 171 -3.65 -12.58 10.35
N VAL A 172 -4.23 -11.45 10.72
CA VAL A 172 -5.58 -11.08 10.27
C VAL A 172 -5.62 -10.92 8.75
N ARG A 173 -4.62 -10.26 8.16
CA ARG A 173 -4.48 -10.07 6.70
C ARG A 173 -4.28 -11.41 6.00
N ALA A 174 -3.37 -12.23 6.47
CA ALA A 174 -3.12 -13.55 5.90
C ALA A 174 -4.37 -14.44 5.95
N ARG A 175 -5.12 -14.42 7.06
CA ARG A 175 -6.39 -15.15 7.20
C ARG A 175 -7.44 -14.73 6.17
N GLN A 176 -7.54 -13.45 5.84
CA GLN A 176 -8.46 -12.98 4.80
C GLN A 176 -8.18 -13.62 3.44
N ILE A 177 -6.91 -13.77 3.08
CA ILE A 177 -6.50 -14.42 1.83
C ILE A 177 -6.70 -15.93 1.92
N ALA A 178 -6.29 -16.58 3.02
CA ALA A 178 -6.47 -18.01 3.23
C ALA A 178 -7.96 -18.42 3.11
N THR A 179 -8.85 -17.66 3.72
CA THR A 179 -10.31 -17.88 3.62
C THR A 179 -10.80 -17.79 2.17
N ARG A 180 -10.36 -16.79 1.41
CA ARG A 180 -10.74 -16.63 -0.01
C ARG A 180 -10.20 -17.73 -0.91
N LEU A 181 -9.04 -18.27 -0.56
CA LEU A 181 -8.40 -19.38 -1.28
C LEU A 181 -8.92 -20.74 -0.84
N ASN A 182 -9.63 -20.81 0.29
CA ASN A 182 -10.04 -22.03 0.97
C ASN A 182 -8.83 -22.94 1.25
N CYS A 183 -7.77 -22.37 1.83
CA CYS A 183 -6.56 -23.09 2.22
C CYS A 183 -6.16 -22.77 3.66
N ASP A 184 -5.22 -23.50 4.21
CA ASP A 184 -4.73 -23.35 5.57
C ASP A 184 -3.84 -22.11 5.73
N LEU A 185 -3.60 -21.76 7.00
CA LEU A 185 -2.78 -20.64 7.43
C LEU A 185 -1.66 -21.11 8.34
N ALA A 186 -0.43 -20.73 8.05
CA ALA A 186 0.71 -20.85 8.94
C ALA A 186 1.19 -19.46 9.40
N ILE A 187 1.95 -19.43 10.49
CA ILE A 187 2.46 -18.20 11.11
C ILE A 187 3.93 -18.39 11.40
N ILE A 188 4.73 -17.37 11.16
CA ILE A 188 6.13 -17.32 11.59
C ILE A 188 6.21 -16.52 12.89
N ASP A 189 6.55 -17.22 13.98
CA ASP A 189 6.82 -16.61 15.29
C ASP A 189 8.31 -16.30 15.42
N LYS A 190 8.62 -15.02 15.56
CA LYS A 190 9.99 -14.52 15.72
C LYS A 190 10.31 -14.40 17.20
N ARG A 191 11.25 -15.23 17.68
CA ARG A 191 11.74 -15.15 19.06
C ARG A 191 13.19 -14.67 19.06
N ARG A 192 13.45 -13.62 19.83
CA ARG A 192 14.79 -13.22 20.23
C ARG A 192 15.05 -13.80 21.61
N GLU A 193 15.83 -14.86 21.71
CA GLU A 193 16.16 -15.46 23.02
C GLU A 193 17.03 -14.52 23.87
N ARG A 194 17.91 -13.71 23.25
CA ARG A 194 18.75 -12.70 23.94
C ARG A 194 19.20 -11.63 22.94
N ALA A 195 19.50 -10.44 23.45
CA ALA A 195 20.16 -9.39 22.65
C ALA A 195 21.49 -9.90 22.10
N GLY A 196 21.70 -9.84 20.76
CA GLY A 196 22.92 -10.29 20.09
C GLY A 196 22.95 -11.72 19.57
N VAL A 197 21.85 -12.50 19.78
CA VAL A 197 21.68 -13.82 19.18
C VAL A 197 20.82 -13.71 17.91
N SER A 198 21.11 -14.52 16.89
CA SER A 198 20.31 -14.59 15.65
C SER A 198 18.84 -14.90 15.97
N GLU A 199 17.94 -14.23 15.25
CA GLU A 199 16.49 -14.48 15.40
C GLU A 199 16.19 -15.93 15.04
N VAL A 200 15.55 -16.66 15.97
CA VAL A 200 14.98 -17.98 15.70
C VAL A 200 13.58 -17.79 15.14
N MET A 201 13.36 -18.32 13.94
CA MET A 201 12.05 -18.33 13.29
C MET A 201 11.39 -19.69 13.53
N ASN A 202 10.31 -19.68 14.31
CA ASN A 202 9.49 -20.87 14.54
C ASN A 202 8.29 -20.84 13.59
N VAL A 203 8.13 -21.88 12.77
CA VAL A 203 6.98 -22.05 11.88
C VAL A 203 5.88 -22.78 12.62
N ILE A 204 4.71 -22.15 12.73
CA ILE A 204 3.50 -22.72 13.33
C ILE A 204 2.55 -23.07 12.20
N GLY A 205 2.32 -24.35 11.95
CA GLY A 205 1.51 -24.90 10.86
C GLY A 205 2.29 -25.91 10.02
N GLU A 206 1.58 -26.76 9.29
CA GLU A 206 2.14 -27.87 8.49
C GLU A 206 2.46 -27.36 7.07
N VAL A 207 3.72 -26.97 6.84
CA VAL A 207 4.19 -26.38 5.57
C VAL A 207 4.91 -27.38 4.67
N GLU A 208 5.23 -28.58 5.18
CA GLU A 208 5.93 -29.62 4.42
C GLU A 208 5.13 -30.03 3.17
N GLY A 209 5.80 -30.10 2.04
CA GLY A 209 5.20 -30.49 0.77
C GLY A 209 4.34 -29.41 0.08
N ARG A 210 4.11 -28.26 0.72
CA ARG A 210 3.20 -27.21 0.24
C ARG A 210 3.92 -26.06 -0.44
N HIS A 211 3.21 -25.38 -1.35
CA HIS A 211 3.63 -24.08 -1.89
C HIS A 211 3.16 -22.96 -0.94
N CYS A 212 4.09 -22.30 -0.28
CA CYS A 212 3.81 -21.26 0.70
C CYS A 212 3.66 -19.88 0.05
N ILE A 213 2.60 -19.17 0.43
CA ILE A 213 2.33 -17.80 -0.01
C ILE A 213 2.47 -16.86 1.19
N LEU A 214 3.61 -16.17 1.29
CA LEU A 214 3.81 -15.12 2.30
C LEU A 214 2.95 -13.91 1.97
N VAL A 215 2.28 -13.34 2.99
CA VAL A 215 1.39 -12.20 2.82
C VAL A 215 1.73 -11.11 3.83
N ASP A 216 1.98 -9.88 3.33
CA ASP A 216 2.24 -8.71 4.18
C ASP A 216 1.65 -7.43 3.59
N ASP A 217 1.61 -6.33 4.35
CA ASP A 217 1.22 -5.00 3.83
C ASP A 217 2.39 -4.26 3.18
N ILE A 218 3.59 -4.33 3.76
CA ILE A 218 4.74 -3.53 3.33
C ILE A 218 5.98 -4.41 3.19
N VAL A 219 6.64 -4.33 2.05
CA VAL A 219 8.03 -4.76 1.90
C VAL A 219 8.93 -3.53 1.84
N ASP A 220 9.72 -3.33 2.90
CA ASP A 220 10.69 -2.23 2.99
C ASP A 220 12.10 -2.76 2.67
N SER A 221 12.87 -3.21 3.65
CA SER A 221 14.20 -3.81 3.42
C SER A 221 14.17 -5.26 2.91
N ALA A 222 13.01 -5.89 2.88
CA ALA A 222 12.75 -7.29 2.54
C ALA A 222 13.38 -8.35 3.49
N GLY A 223 14.12 -7.95 4.53
CA GLY A 223 14.78 -8.89 5.43
C GLY A 223 13.80 -9.89 6.07
N THR A 224 12.69 -9.41 6.60
CA THR A 224 11.66 -10.24 7.23
C THR A 224 11.13 -11.32 6.28
N LEU A 225 10.75 -10.95 5.06
CA LEU A 225 10.16 -11.88 4.09
C LEU A 225 11.19 -12.88 3.57
N CYS A 226 12.43 -12.45 3.32
CA CYS A 226 13.49 -13.36 2.86
C CYS A 226 13.86 -14.39 3.94
N ASN A 227 14.03 -13.95 5.20
CA ASN A 227 14.29 -14.86 6.32
C ASN A 227 13.11 -15.83 6.56
N ALA A 228 11.87 -15.33 6.40
CA ALA A 228 10.67 -16.14 6.48
C ALA A 228 10.66 -17.23 5.39
N ALA A 229 11.01 -16.86 4.16
CA ALA A 229 11.09 -17.81 3.05
C ALA A 229 12.16 -18.89 3.29
N GLU A 230 13.34 -18.50 3.80
CA GLU A 230 14.37 -19.48 4.18
C GLU A 230 13.88 -20.46 5.27
N ALA A 231 13.16 -19.94 6.28
CA ALA A 231 12.62 -20.77 7.33
C ALA A 231 11.59 -21.77 6.79
N LEU A 232 10.70 -21.33 5.89
CA LEU A 232 9.70 -22.20 5.25
C LEU A 232 10.38 -23.30 4.42
N MET A 233 11.38 -22.97 3.60
CA MET A 233 12.14 -23.97 2.83
C MET A 233 12.85 -24.97 3.73
N LYS A 234 13.43 -24.54 4.86
CA LYS A 234 14.04 -25.44 5.87
C LYS A 234 13.03 -26.36 6.53
N ASN A 235 11.75 -25.97 6.60
CA ASN A 235 10.65 -26.77 7.13
C ASN A 235 9.90 -27.58 6.04
N GLY A 236 10.51 -27.79 4.86
CA GLY A 236 10.01 -28.71 3.84
C GLY A 236 8.99 -28.09 2.88
N ALA A 237 8.81 -26.77 2.84
CA ALA A 237 8.01 -26.15 1.80
C ALA A 237 8.59 -26.44 0.41
N THR A 238 7.75 -26.73 -0.58
CA THR A 238 8.19 -27.02 -1.95
C THR A 238 8.57 -25.78 -2.73
N ALA A 239 7.95 -24.63 -2.41
CA ALA A 239 8.19 -23.35 -3.02
C ALA A 239 7.68 -22.22 -2.10
N VAL A 240 8.21 -21.03 -2.26
CA VAL A 240 7.75 -19.83 -1.54
C VAL A 240 7.54 -18.69 -2.51
N SER A 241 6.35 -18.09 -2.49
CA SER A 241 6.04 -16.84 -3.17
C SER A 241 5.53 -15.81 -2.16
N ALA A 242 5.55 -14.53 -2.53
CA ALA A 242 5.09 -13.45 -1.63
C ALA A 242 4.10 -12.52 -2.33
N TYR A 243 3.09 -12.08 -1.59
CA TYR A 243 2.13 -11.05 -1.99
C TYR A 243 2.12 -9.94 -0.96
N VAL A 244 2.52 -8.74 -1.38
CA VAL A 244 2.70 -7.59 -0.49
C VAL A 244 2.07 -6.36 -1.10
N THR A 245 1.22 -5.67 -0.36
CA THR A 245 0.49 -4.54 -0.94
C THR A 245 1.43 -3.42 -1.37
N HIS A 246 2.35 -3.00 -0.49
CA HIS A 246 3.19 -1.82 -0.74
C HIS A 246 4.66 -2.19 -0.90
N GLY A 247 5.16 -2.06 -2.13
CA GLY A 247 6.57 -2.28 -2.46
C GLY A 247 7.41 -1.03 -2.23
N VAL A 248 7.88 -0.78 -1.02
CA VAL A 248 8.76 0.35 -0.69
C VAL A 248 10.17 0.10 -1.22
N PHE A 249 10.68 -1.11 -1.05
CA PHE A 249 11.99 -1.58 -1.56
C PHE A 249 13.17 -0.66 -1.26
N SER A 250 13.32 -0.27 0.01
CA SER A 250 14.43 0.57 0.43
C SER A 250 15.78 -0.15 0.45
N GLY A 251 16.84 0.61 0.27
CA GLY A 251 18.21 0.08 0.31
C GLY A 251 18.42 -1.07 -0.69
N GLY A 252 19.08 -2.15 -0.26
CA GLY A 252 19.34 -3.33 -1.09
C GLY A 252 18.20 -4.35 -1.18
N ALA A 253 16.93 -3.97 -0.96
CA ALA A 253 15.80 -4.89 -0.86
C ALA A 253 15.62 -5.75 -2.13
N VAL A 254 15.69 -5.15 -3.32
CA VAL A 254 15.55 -5.86 -4.60
C VAL A 254 16.61 -6.94 -4.75
N ALA A 255 17.87 -6.62 -4.47
CA ALA A 255 18.97 -7.59 -4.52
C ALA A 255 18.79 -8.71 -3.48
N ARG A 256 18.28 -8.37 -2.29
CA ARG A 256 18.00 -9.37 -1.25
C ARG A 256 16.88 -10.32 -1.68
N VAL A 257 15.81 -9.82 -2.28
CA VAL A 257 14.74 -10.65 -2.85
C VAL A 257 15.29 -11.55 -3.96
N ALA A 258 16.12 -11.01 -4.85
CA ALA A 258 16.72 -11.78 -5.94
C ALA A 258 17.63 -12.92 -5.45
N ALA A 259 18.28 -12.75 -4.29
CA ALA A 259 19.16 -13.75 -3.67
C ALA A 259 18.42 -14.72 -2.72
N SER A 260 17.13 -14.51 -2.46
CA SER A 260 16.32 -15.31 -1.54
C SER A 260 15.64 -16.48 -2.26
N PRO A 261 15.10 -17.46 -1.52
CA PRO A 261 14.31 -18.54 -2.11
C PRO A 261 12.89 -18.11 -2.55
N ILE A 262 12.54 -16.83 -2.53
CA ILE A 262 11.25 -16.34 -3.03
C ILE A 262 11.23 -16.46 -4.56
N GLU A 263 10.40 -17.37 -5.08
CA GLU A 263 10.26 -17.56 -6.53
C GLU A 263 9.66 -16.32 -7.22
N MET A 264 8.65 -15.73 -6.62
CA MET A 264 7.99 -14.53 -7.13
C MET A 264 7.44 -13.68 -5.99
N MET A 265 7.80 -12.41 -5.95
CA MET A 265 7.20 -11.40 -5.09
C MET A 265 6.24 -10.54 -5.94
N THR A 266 4.97 -10.54 -5.60
CA THR A 266 3.95 -9.73 -6.23
C THR A 266 3.60 -8.56 -5.33
N THR A 267 3.72 -7.33 -5.84
CA THR A 267 3.25 -6.13 -5.15
C THR A 267 2.16 -5.44 -5.96
N THR A 268 1.50 -4.46 -5.36
CA THR A 268 0.65 -3.55 -6.13
C THR A 268 1.47 -2.38 -6.68
N ASP A 269 0.89 -1.64 -7.62
CA ASP A 269 1.43 -0.39 -8.12
C ASP A 269 1.05 0.84 -7.26
N SER A 270 0.69 0.63 -5.98
CA SER A 270 0.45 1.71 -5.01
C SER A 270 1.66 2.65 -4.84
N ILE A 271 2.86 2.12 -5.07
CA ILE A 271 4.12 2.87 -5.15
C ILE A 271 4.71 2.63 -6.55
N LEU A 272 5.18 3.70 -7.18
CA LEU A 272 5.81 3.63 -8.49
C LEU A 272 7.05 2.73 -8.45
N ALA A 273 7.11 1.74 -9.33
CA ALA A 273 8.27 0.85 -9.44
C ALA A 273 9.54 1.63 -9.81
N THR A 274 10.59 1.42 -9.04
CA THR A 274 11.94 1.88 -9.41
C THR A 274 12.46 1.05 -10.59
N GLU A 275 13.52 1.53 -11.25
CA GLU A 275 14.17 0.77 -12.33
C GLU A 275 14.61 -0.62 -11.86
N ALA A 276 15.19 -0.70 -10.66
CA ALA A 276 15.62 -1.98 -10.08
C ALA A 276 14.46 -2.97 -9.93
N VAL A 277 13.26 -2.51 -9.56
CA VAL A 277 12.05 -3.35 -9.47
C VAL A 277 11.60 -3.78 -10.86
N ARG A 278 11.59 -2.86 -11.85
CA ARG A 278 11.15 -3.16 -13.22
C ARG A 278 11.99 -4.20 -13.94
N VAL A 279 13.31 -4.19 -13.69
CA VAL A 279 14.22 -5.15 -14.33
C VAL A 279 14.40 -6.45 -13.53
N SER A 280 13.83 -6.54 -12.33
CA SER A 280 13.91 -7.74 -11.50
C SER A 280 13.14 -8.90 -12.13
N HIS A 281 13.74 -10.07 -12.18
CA HIS A 281 13.10 -11.28 -12.75
C HIS A 281 12.07 -11.93 -11.82
N ASN A 282 12.14 -11.67 -10.51
CA ASN A 282 11.29 -12.28 -9.51
C ASN A 282 10.46 -11.27 -8.68
N ILE A 283 10.32 -10.03 -9.17
CA ILE A 283 9.39 -9.05 -8.61
C ILE A 283 8.46 -8.58 -9.72
N ARG A 284 7.17 -8.54 -9.47
CA ARG A 284 6.17 -7.99 -10.38
C ARG A 284 5.16 -7.12 -9.67
N GLN A 285 4.51 -6.23 -10.40
CA GLN A 285 3.41 -5.42 -9.89
C GLN A 285 2.08 -5.79 -10.56
N ILE A 286 1.00 -5.71 -9.81
CA ILE A 286 -0.38 -5.74 -10.31
C ILE A 286 -1.03 -4.39 -10.05
N THR A 287 -1.84 -3.92 -11.00
CA THR A 287 -2.42 -2.58 -10.91
C THR A 287 -3.65 -2.56 -10.02
N ILE A 288 -3.74 -1.52 -9.17
CA ILE A 288 -4.91 -1.18 -8.36
C ILE A 288 -5.81 -0.14 -9.04
N ALA A 289 -5.48 0.31 -10.24
CA ALA A 289 -6.23 1.37 -10.91
C ALA A 289 -7.73 1.05 -11.06
N PRO A 290 -8.15 -0.18 -11.45
CA PRO A 290 -9.58 -0.50 -11.52
C PRO A 290 -10.29 -0.42 -10.16
N LEU A 291 -9.63 -0.86 -9.08
CA LEU A 291 -10.18 -0.83 -7.73
C LEU A 291 -10.35 0.62 -7.24
N LEU A 292 -9.33 1.46 -7.43
CA LEU A 292 -9.38 2.88 -7.08
C LEU A 292 -10.43 3.63 -7.91
N ALA A 293 -10.50 3.37 -9.22
CA ALA A 293 -11.48 4.00 -10.11
C ALA A 293 -12.91 3.68 -9.69
N GLU A 294 -13.20 2.42 -9.37
CA GLU A 294 -14.51 2.01 -8.89
C GLU A 294 -14.87 2.66 -7.54
N ALA A 295 -13.92 2.74 -6.61
CA ALA A 295 -14.14 3.44 -5.35
C ALA A 295 -14.39 4.95 -5.55
N ILE A 296 -13.60 5.60 -6.38
CA ILE A 296 -13.75 7.02 -6.74
C ILE A 296 -15.13 7.27 -7.38
N ARG A 297 -15.54 6.43 -8.33
CA ARG A 297 -16.85 6.53 -8.98
C ARG A 297 -17.97 6.45 -7.94
N ARG A 298 -17.93 5.46 -7.05
CA ARG A 298 -18.95 5.29 -6.00
C ARG A 298 -19.00 6.45 -5.02
N ILE A 299 -17.84 6.96 -4.59
CA ILE A 299 -17.76 8.14 -3.71
C ILE A 299 -18.41 9.36 -4.40
N SER A 300 -18.10 9.58 -5.68
CA SER A 300 -18.66 10.70 -6.44
C SER A 300 -20.17 10.57 -6.68
N GLU A 301 -20.67 9.36 -6.89
CA GLU A 301 -22.09 9.04 -7.07
C GLU A 301 -22.85 8.86 -5.75
N GLU A 302 -22.18 9.07 -4.60
CA GLU A 302 -22.74 8.87 -3.25
C GLU A 302 -23.28 7.46 -3.02
N SER A 303 -22.72 6.48 -3.72
CA SER A 303 -23.07 5.07 -3.60
C SER A 303 -22.14 4.31 -2.65
N SER A 304 -22.61 3.15 -2.14
CA SER A 304 -21.88 2.39 -1.14
C SER A 304 -20.57 1.80 -1.70
N VAL A 305 -19.47 1.99 -0.98
CA VAL A 305 -18.16 1.34 -1.24
C VAL A 305 -18.01 0.00 -0.50
N SER A 306 -18.97 -0.38 0.36
CA SER A 306 -18.84 -1.53 1.27
C SER A 306 -18.57 -2.85 0.57
N SER A 307 -19.14 -3.07 -0.63
CA SER A 307 -18.90 -4.31 -1.40
C SER A 307 -17.48 -4.41 -1.99
N LEU A 308 -16.69 -3.36 -1.93
CA LEU A 308 -15.28 -3.37 -2.33
C LEU A 308 -14.36 -3.92 -1.22
N PHE A 309 -14.88 -4.05 0.00
CA PHE A 309 -14.16 -4.57 1.17
C PHE A 309 -14.34 -6.08 1.36
N CYS A 310 -15.28 -6.72 0.63
CA CYS A 310 -15.66 -8.12 0.80
C CYS A 310 -14.85 -9.09 -0.06
#